data_79f8f77e2efb3483190909195c124b76
#
_entry.id   79f8f77e2efb3483190909195c124b76
#
_cell.length_a   1.000
_cell.length_b   1.000
_cell.length_c   1.000
_cell.angle_alpha   90.00
_cell.angle_beta   90.00
_cell.angle_gamma   90.00
#
_symmetry.space_group_name_H-M   'P 1'
#
loop_
_entity.id
_entity.type
_entity.pdbx_description
1 polymer ?
#
loop_
_entity_poly.entity_id
_entity_poly.type
_entity_poly.pdbx_seq_one_letter_code
_entity_poly.pdbx_strand_id
1 'polypeptide(L)'
;IQYLNLAKNKIEDISPIAGLTALQYIELSNNRVKDLKPLEKLSNMRSLYLSNNRISDFSPALKLTKLWSLYLDHNQITKLDGVAALKGLTTLSAGNNEIADLGPLNGLTRLHFLFLENNKVAKLDSLVSMAGADYKGPKNFAPFLRLYMKGNPVDGAADSRLQFARLMKFGVRVETPRQPELVTFNSTGWSGELTGDQLAAFQKDILQRFGLVKDAKLKLQLSVAPEDGITKQEVDELKAALKKLGLSDKVDLSL
;
A
#
# COMPACT_ATOMS: atom_id res chain seq x y z
N ILE A 1 1.59 -4.60 -39.14
CA ILE A 1 2.30 -3.76 -38.15
C ILE A 1 2.04 -4.35 -36.78
N GLN A 2 3.11 -4.61 -35.98
CA GLN A 2 3.00 -5.09 -34.62
C GLN A 2 3.35 -4.01 -33.58
N TYR A 3 4.12 -3.02 -33.99
CA TYR A 3 4.60 -1.91 -33.15
C TYR A 3 4.22 -0.59 -33.81
N LEU A 4 3.61 0.30 -33.03
CA LEU A 4 3.19 1.61 -33.51
C LEU A 4 3.51 2.64 -32.41
N ASN A 5 4.30 3.65 -32.77
CA ASN A 5 4.58 4.77 -31.90
C ASN A 5 3.98 6.05 -32.47
N LEU A 6 3.05 6.62 -31.73
CA LEU A 6 2.32 7.85 -32.03
C LEU A 6 2.44 8.87 -30.88
N ALA A 7 3.40 8.69 -29.98
CA ALA A 7 3.57 9.57 -28.82
C ALA A 7 3.86 11.02 -29.22
N LYS A 8 3.57 11.95 -28.28
CA LYS A 8 3.87 13.38 -28.40
C LYS A 8 3.26 14.04 -29.64
N ASN A 9 1.99 13.75 -29.88
CA ASN A 9 1.20 14.35 -30.96
C ASN A 9 -0.04 15.08 -30.38
N LYS A 10 -0.97 15.42 -31.24
CA LYS A 10 -2.24 16.05 -30.87
C LYS A 10 -3.43 15.15 -31.22
N ILE A 11 -3.23 13.82 -31.17
CA ILE A 11 -4.22 12.83 -31.60
C ILE A 11 -5.37 12.81 -30.59
N GLU A 12 -6.58 12.96 -31.09
CA GLU A 12 -7.84 12.82 -30.35
C GLU A 12 -8.61 11.58 -30.78
N ASP A 13 -8.65 11.30 -32.10
CA ASP A 13 -9.33 10.16 -32.70
C ASP A 13 -8.32 9.06 -33.07
N ILE A 14 -8.53 7.86 -32.55
CA ILE A 14 -7.74 6.66 -32.81
C ILE A 14 -8.55 5.62 -33.65
N SER A 15 -9.70 5.99 -34.21
CA SER A 15 -10.48 5.08 -35.04
C SER A 15 -9.71 4.51 -36.25
N PRO A 16 -8.73 5.22 -36.87
CA PRO A 16 -7.96 4.66 -37.98
C PRO A 16 -7.13 3.43 -37.64
N ILE A 17 -6.83 3.19 -36.34
CA ILE A 17 -6.03 2.02 -35.94
C ILE A 17 -6.89 0.80 -35.59
N ALA A 18 -8.23 0.92 -35.55
CA ALA A 18 -9.12 -0.14 -35.08
C ALA A 18 -9.01 -1.47 -35.88
N GLY A 19 -8.56 -1.40 -37.14
CA GLY A 19 -8.34 -2.58 -37.98
C GLY A 19 -6.95 -3.24 -37.85
N LEU A 20 -6.04 -2.65 -37.07
CA LEU A 20 -4.65 -3.13 -36.95
C LEU A 20 -4.52 -4.29 -35.92
N THR A 21 -5.26 -5.37 -36.15
CA THR A 21 -5.39 -6.48 -35.18
C THR A 21 -4.10 -7.24 -34.88
N ALA A 22 -3.05 -7.04 -35.67
CA ALA A 22 -1.72 -7.60 -35.42
C ALA A 22 -0.89 -6.79 -34.41
N LEU A 23 -1.38 -5.61 -33.96
CA LEU A 23 -0.66 -4.78 -32.98
C LEU A 23 -0.48 -5.51 -31.64
N GLN A 24 0.73 -5.45 -31.15
CA GLN A 24 1.14 -5.96 -29.83
C GLN A 24 1.61 -4.85 -28.91
N TYR A 25 2.09 -3.75 -29.47
CA TYR A 25 2.61 -2.59 -28.78
C TYR A 25 2.07 -1.32 -29.42
N ILE A 26 1.54 -0.42 -28.61
CA ILE A 26 1.16 0.91 -29.07
C ILE A 26 1.58 1.96 -28.03
N GLU A 27 2.22 3.01 -28.51
CA GLU A 27 2.62 4.18 -27.75
C GLU A 27 1.80 5.39 -28.18
N LEU A 28 0.87 5.82 -27.32
CA LEU A 28 -0.02 6.96 -27.53
C LEU A 28 0.15 8.03 -26.45
N SER A 29 1.18 7.94 -25.61
CA SER A 29 1.38 8.91 -24.54
C SER A 29 1.59 10.32 -25.07
N ASN A 30 1.18 11.31 -24.26
CA ASN A 30 1.27 12.73 -24.63
C ASN A 30 0.44 13.07 -25.88
N ASN A 31 -0.83 12.72 -25.84
CA ASN A 31 -1.83 13.02 -26.85
C ASN A 31 -3.10 13.62 -26.22
N ARG A 32 -4.24 13.57 -26.89
CA ARG A 32 -5.52 14.09 -26.41
C ARG A 32 -6.64 13.03 -26.48
N VAL A 33 -6.25 11.76 -26.47
CA VAL A 33 -7.17 10.63 -26.61
C VAL A 33 -8.13 10.58 -25.42
N LYS A 34 -9.41 10.35 -25.69
CA LYS A 34 -10.46 10.15 -24.69
C LYS A 34 -11.15 8.80 -24.87
N ASP A 35 -11.48 8.43 -26.09
CA ASP A 35 -12.22 7.21 -26.41
C ASP A 35 -11.27 6.07 -26.81
N LEU A 36 -11.32 4.98 -26.07
CA LEU A 36 -10.52 3.78 -26.29
C LEU A 36 -11.28 2.66 -27.01
N LYS A 37 -12.54 2.87 -27.42
CA LYS A 37 -13.33 1.86 -28.16
C LYS A 37 -12.62 1.30 -29.39
N PRO A 38 -11.87 2.09 -30.19
CA PRO A 38 -11.13 1.55 -31.32
C PRO A 38 -10.11 0.47 -30.96
N LEU A 39 -9.66 0.39 -29.69
CA LEU A 39 -8.69 -0.61 -29.24
C LEU A 39 -9.34 -1.97 -28.93
N GLU A 40 -10.65 -2.05 -28.74
CA GLU A 40 -11.33 -3.26 -28.23
C GLU A 40 -11.05 -4.54 -29.03
N LYS A 41 -10.81 -4.42 -30.33
CA LYS A 41 -10.55 -5.56 -31.24
C LYS A 41 -9.07 -5.92 -31.36
N LEU A 42 -8.18 -5.15 -30.77
CA LEU A 42 -6.74 -5.37 -30.86
C LEU A 42 -6.26 -6.45 -29.88
N SER A 43 -6.85 -7.63 -29.95
CA SER A 43 -6.71 -8.73 -28.97
C SER A 43 -5.28 -9.30 -28.84
N ASN A 44 -4.35 -8.90 -29.71
CA ASN A 44 -2.93 -9.28 -29.60
C ASN A 44 -2.09 -8.28 -28.81
N MET A 45 -2.71 -7.20 -28.29
CA MET A 45 -2.03 -6.17 -27.52
C MET A 45 -1.38 -6.75 -26.26
N ARG A 46 -0.10 -6.42 -26.06
CA ARG A 46 0.72 -6.80 -24.89
C ARG A 46 1.14 -5.62 -24.05
N SER A 47 1.43 -4.49 -24.69
CA SER A 47 1.82 -3.26 -24.00
C SER A 47 1.07 -2.07 -24.57
N LEU A 48 0.40 -1.32 -23.68
CA LEU A 48 -0.44 -0.20 -24.04
C LEU A 48 -0.01 1.03 -23.21
N TYR A 49 0.50 2.05 -23.91
CA TYR A 49 0.98 3.29 -23.32
C TYR A 49 0.03 4.43 -23.65
N LEU A 50 -0.65 4.96 -22.64
CA LEU A 50 -1.69 5.97 -22.74
C LEU A 50 -1.46 7.15 -21.77
N SER A 51 -0.28 7.25 -21.18
CA SER A 51 0.02 8.31 -20.21
C SER A 51 -0.12 9.71 -20.83
N ASN A 52 -0.53 10.70 -20.00
CA ASN A 52 -0.73 12.07 -20.45
C ASN A 52 -1.75 12.17 -21.60
N ASN A 53 -2.97 11.73 -21.34
CA ASN A 53 -4.11 11.83 -22.23
C ASN A 53 -5.32 12.42 -21.47
N ARG A 54 -6.55 12.21 -21.97
CA ARG A 54 -7.79 12.72 -21.39
C ARG A 54 -8.77 11.58 -21.06
N ILE A 55 -8.24 10.41 -20.68
CA ILE A 55 -9.00 9.18 -20.50
C ILE A 55 -9.65 9.19 -19.12
N SER A 56 -10.96 9.05 -19.05
CA SER A 56 -11.73 8.82 -17.82
C SER A 56 -12.29 7.39 -17.76
N ASP A 57 -12.49 6.76 -18.92
CA ASP A 57 -12.96 5.39 -19.04
C ASP A 57 -11.96 4.55 -19.84
N PHE A 58 -11.35 3.57 -19.18
CA PHE A 58 -10.44 2.62 -19.82
C PHE A 58 -11.07 1.23 -20.01
N SER A 59 -12.36 1.09 -19.75
CA SER A 59 -13.08 -0.19 -19.88
C SER A 59 -12.90 -0.89 -21.24
N PRO A 60 -12.75 -0.18 -22.39
CA PRO A 60 -12.45 -0.84 -23.66
C PRO A 60 -11.12 -1.61 -23.65
N ALA A 61 -10.13 -1.16 -22.89
CA ALA A 61 -8.84 -1.85 -22.76
C ALA A 61 -8.94 -3.16 -21.96
N LEU A 62 -9.98 -3.35 -21.16
CA LEU A 62 -10.20 -4.59 -20.40
C LEU A 62 -10.46 -5.82 -21.30
N LYS A 63 -10.80 -5.62 -22.56
CA LYS A 63 -10.94 -6.70 -23.55
C LYS A 63 -9.60 -7.23 -24.05
N LEU A 64 -8.51 -6.52 -23.77
CA LEU A 64 -7.17 -6.86 -24.19
C LEU A 64 -6.48 -7.80 -23.19
N THR A 65 -7.02 -9.01 -23.04
CA THR A 65 -6.64 -9.95 -21.97
C THR A 65 -5.20 -10.47 -22.05
N LYS A 66 -4.48 -10.18 -23.15
CA LYS A 66 -3.05 -10.51 -23.29
C LYS A 66 -2.12 -9.39 -22.78
N LEU A 67 -2.66 -8.30 -22.21
CA LEU A 67 -1.84 -7.21 -21.70
C LEU A 67 -0.95 -7.67 -20.55
N TRP A 68 0.32 -7.29 -20.65
CA TRP A 68 1.33 -7.39 -19.60
C TRP A 68 1.61 -6.05 -18.95
N SER A 69 1.51 -4.97 -19.74
CA SER A 69 1.80 -3.62 -19.30
C SER A 69 0.74 -2.64 -19.74
N LEU A 70 0.22 -1.87 -18.79
CA LEU A 70 -0.78 -0.83 -19.00
C LEU A 70 -0.33 0.45 -18.29
N TYR A 71 -0.13 1.53 -19.05
CA TYR A 71 0.29 2.83 -18.59
C TYR A 71 -0.81 3.86 -18.81
N LEU A 72 -1.36 4.40 -17.75
CA LEU A 72 -2.50 5.30 -17.69
C LEU A 72 -2.21 6.57 -16.87
N ASP A 73 -0.95 6.87 -16.60
CA ASP A 73 -0.57 8.02 -15.77
C ASP A 73 -1.06 9.33 -16.36
N HIS A 74 -1.33 10.34 -15.49
CA HIS A 74 -1.78 11.65 -15.93
C HIS A 74 -3.01 11.58 -16.85
N ASN A 75 -4.07 10.96 -16.35
CA ASN A 75 -5.39 10.89 -16.98
C ASN A 75 -6.47 11.36 -15.99
N GLN A 76 -7.72 11.00 -16.22
CA GLN A 76 -8.88 11.40 -15.39
C GLN A 76 -9.59 10.18 -14.82
N ILE A 77 -8.83 9.12 -14.46
CA ILE A 77 -9.37 7.85 -14.02
C ILE A 77 -9.72 7.94 -12.53
N THR A 78 -10.96 7.62 -12.20
CA THR A 78 -11.48 7.61 -10.82
C THR A 78 -11.62 6.21 -10.24
N LYS A 79 -11.76 5.19 -11.08
CA LYS A 79 -12.03 3.80 -10.68
C LYS A 79 -11.22 2.82 -11.51
N LEU A 80 -10.89 1.68 -10.92
CA LEU A 80 -10.20 0.57 -11.57
C LEU A 80 -11.15 -0.61 -11.86
N ASP A 81 -12.45 -0.38 -11.92
CA ASP A 81 -13.45 -1.43 -12.09
C ASP A 81 -13.14 -2.31 -13.31
N GLY A 82 -13.21 -3.62 -13.10
CA GLY A 82 -12.97 -4.61 -14.14
C GLY A 82 -11.48 -4.92 -14.45
N VAL A 83 -10.51 -4.17 -13.89
CA VAL A 83 -9.08 -4.39 -14.18
C VAL A 83 -8.62 -5.82 -13.85
N ALA A 84 -9.30 -6.49 -12.93
CA ALA A 84 -9.07 -7.89 -12.57
C ALA A 84 -9.25 -8.87 -13.75
N ALA A 85 -9.87 -8.47 -14.86
CA ALA A 85 -9.96 -9.27 -16.09
C ALA A 85 -8.57 -9.46 -16.75
N LEU A 86 -7.66 -8.53 -16.54
CA LEU A 86 -6.30 -8.53 -17.11
C LEU A 86 -5.35 -9.43 -16.29
N LYS A 87 -5.65 -10.72 -16.18
CA LYS A 87 -4.92 -11.68 -15.34
C LYS A 87 -3.41 -11.78 -15.62
N GLY A 88 -2.99 -11.43 -16.83
CA GLY A 88 -1.59 -11.42 -17.26
C GLY A 88 -0.81 -10.16 -16.89
N LEU A 89 -1.48 -9.16 -16.30
CA LEU A 89 -0.88 -7.86 -16.05
C LEU A 89 0.26 -7.94 -15.03
N THR A 90 1.44 -7.51 -15.43
CA THR A 90 2.64 -7.43 -14.58
C THR A 90 2.98 -6.00 -14.19
N THR A 91 2.58 -5.03 -15.01
CA THR A 91 2.80 -3.60 -14.77
C THR A 91 1.50 -2.83 -14.95
N LEU A 92 1.09 -2.13 -13.90
CA LEU A 92 0.03 -1.13 -13.97
C LEU A 92 0.59 0.20 -13.48
N SER A 93 0.60 1.19 -14.36
CA SER A 93 0.96 2.56 -14.03
C SER A 93 -0.28 3.44 -14.20
N ALA A 94 -0.74 4.04 -13.10
CA ALA A 94 -1.92 4.89 -13.06
C ALA A 94 -1.72 6.07 -12.09
N GLY A 95 -0.49 6.54 -11.97
CA GLY A 95 -0.16 7.74 -11.20
C GLY A 95 -0.84 8.99 -11.73
N ASN A 96 -0.99 10.02 -10.89
CA ASN A 96 -1.61 11.30 -11.27
C ASN A 96 -3.01 11.13 -11.89
N ASN A 97 -3.87 10.44 -11.15
CA ASN A 97 -5.28 10.22 -11.44
C ASN A 97 -6.12 10.51 -10.19
N GLU A 98 -7.36 10.04 -10.13
CA GLU A 98 -8.27 10.27 -9.00
C GLU A 98 -8.74 8.96 -8.33
N ILE A 99 -7.91 7.91 -8.39
CA ILE A 99 -8.22 6.58 -7.89
C ILE A 99 -8.21 6.59 -6.37
N ALA A 100 -9.27 6.05 -5.76
CA ALA A 100 -9.41 5.95 -4.31
C ALA A 100 -9.50 4.49 -3.82
N ASP A 101 -10.11 3.60 -4.61
CA ASP A 101 -10.36 2.20 -4.24
C ASP A 101 -9.41 1.26 -4.98
N LEU A 102 -8.74 0.39 -4.22
CA LEU A 102 -7.85 -0.65 -4.73
C LEU A 102 -8.50 -2.04 -4.72
N GLY A 103 -9.76 -2.16 -4.30
CA GLY A 103 -10.52 -3.41 -4.33
C GLY A 103 -10.53 -4.10 -5.69
N PRO A 104 -10.70 -3.36 -6.81
CA PRO A 104 -10.68 -3.94 -8.15
C PRO A 104 -9.36 -4.61 -8.56
N LEU A 105 -8.24 -4.37 -7.87
CA LEU A 105 -6.96 -5.05 -8.12
C LEU A 105 -6.98 -6.50 -7.64
N ASN A 106 -7.99 -6.90 -6.85
CA ASN A 106 -8.06 -8.23 -6.28
C ASN A 106 -8.00 -9.33 -7.36
N GLY A 107 -7.05 -10.25 -7.19
CA GLY A 107 -6.81 -11.34 -8.13
C GLY A 107 -5.80 -11.04 -9.24
N LEU A 108 -5.20 -9.84 -9.28
CA LEU A 108 -4.04 -9.53 -10.14
C LEU A 108 -2.74 -10.02 -9.49
N THR A 109 -2.61 -11.31 -9.29
CA THR A 109 -1.50 -11.93 -8.56
C THR A 109 -0.18 -11.99 -9.36
N ARG A 110 -0.14 -11.42 -10.55
CA ARG A 110 1.07 -11.31 -11.38
C ARG A 110 1.64 -9.90 -11.45
N LEU A 111 1.08 -8.95 -10.71
CA LEU A 111 1.62 -7.59 -10.65
C LEU A 111 3.00 -7.60 -9.98
N HIS A 112 3.99 -7.05 -10.69
CA HIS A 112 5.33 -6.78 -10.20
C HIS A 112 5.57 -5.29 -9.99
N PHE A 113 4.90 -4.44 -10.75
CA PHE A 113 5.01 -2.98 -10.65
C PHE A 113 3.63 -2.36 -10.60
N LEU A 114 3.37 -1.59 -9.54
CA LEU A 114 2.14 -0.85 -9.34
C LEU A 114 2.48 0.59 -8.98
N PHE A 115 2.27 1.50 -9.94
CA PHE A 115 2.49 2.93 -9.79
C PHE A 115 1.15 3.63 -9.60
N LEU A 116 0.94 4.23 -8.43
CA LEU A 116 -0.29 4.90 -8.00
C LEU A 116 -0.01 6.27 -7.38
N GLU A 117 1.13 6.88 -7.66
CA GLU A 117 1.49 8.18 -7.09
C GLU A 117 0.44 9.24 -7.41
N ASN A 118 0.26 10.18 -6.49
CA ASN A 118 -0.66 11.31 -6.65
C ASN A 118 -2.09 10.89 -7.04
N ASN A 119 -2.66 9.98 -6.25
CA ASN A 119 -4.05 9.56 -6.34
C ASN A 119 -4.81 9.90 -5.04
N LYS A 120 -5.99 9.33 -4.84
CA LYS A 120 -6.86 9.57 -3.67
C LYS A 120 -6.95 8.36 -2.75
N VAL A 121 -5.98 7.46 -2.79
CA VAL A 121 -5.98 6.22 -1.99
C VAL A 121 -5.75 6.56 -0.52
N ALA A 122 -6.72 6.24 0.32
CA ALA A 122 -6.68 6.46 1.76
C ALA A 122 -6.45 5.17 2.58
N LYS A 123 -6.66 3.99 1.97
CA LYS A 123 -6.58 2.69 2.64
C LYS A 123 -5.94 1.65 1.74
N LEU A 124 -5.19 0.71 2.34
CA LEU A 124 -4.49 -0.37 1.64
C LEU A 124 -5.05 -1.76 1.98
N ASP A 125 -6.24 -1.84 2.60
CA ASP A 125 -6.80 -3.10 3.11
C ASP A 125 -6.86 -4.21 2.04
N SER A 126 -7.24 -3.84 0.82
CA SER A 126 -7.31 -4.77 -0.32
C SER A 126 -5.94 -5.34 -0.67
N LEU A 127 -4.91 -4.48 -0.78
CA LEU A 127 -3.54 -4.93 -1.05
C LEU A 127 -2.95 -5.74 0.10
N VAL A 128 -3.23 -5.34 1.35
CA VAL A 128 -2.81 -6.09 2.56
C VAL A 128 -3.44 -7.47 2.56
N SER A 129 -4.72 -7.58 2.21
CA SER A 129 -5.43 -8.87 2.13
C SER A 129 -4.86 -9.75 1.02
N MET A 130 -4.62 -9.20 -0.17
CA MET A 130 -4.01 -9.91 -1.29
C MET A 130 -2.60 -10.42 -0.94
N ALA A 131 -1.76 -9.54 -0.40
CA ALA A 131 -0.38 -9.90 -0.03
C ALA A 131 -0.36 -10.93 1.11
N GLY A 132 -1.27 -10.83 2.07
CA GLY A 132 -1.40 -11.78 3.17
C GLY A 132 -1.86 -13.16 2.72
N ALA A 133 -2.79 -13.23 1.76
CA ALA A 133 -3.22 -14.49 1.15
C ALA A 133 -2.08 -15.16 0.36
N ASP A 134 -1.35 -14.38 -0.44
CA ASP A 134 -0.22 -14.86 -1.21
C ASP A 134 0.95 -15.32 -0.33
N TYR A 135 1.23 -14.60 0.77
CA TYR A 135 2.27 -14.97 1.75
C TYR A 135 2.01 -16.32 2.42
N LYS A 136 0.74 -16.65 2.67
CA LYS A 136 0.32 -17.95 3.20
C LYS A 136 0.21 -19.04 2.13
N GLY A 137 0.20 -18.66 0.87
CA GLY A 137 -0.03 -19.50 -0.31
C GLY A 137 1.19 -19.55 -1.23
N PRO A 138 1.00 -19.30 -2.54
CA PRO A 138 1.98 -19.58 -3.58
C PRO A 138 3.20 -18.65 -3.59
N LYS A 139 3.16 -17.51 -2.91
CA LYS A 139 4.23 -16.49 -2.87
C LYS A 139 4.67 -15.98 -4.26
N ASN A 140 3.70 -15.81 -5.15
CA ASN A 140 3.93 -15.38 -6.54
C ASN A 140 3.70 -13.88 -6.76
N PHE A 141 3.15 -13.18 -5.78
CA PHE A 141 2.75 -11.78 -5.86
C PHE A 141 3.54 -10.90 -4.89
N ALA A 142 3.35 -11.09 -3.60
CA ALA A 142 3.87 -10.16 -2.59
C ALA A 142 5.40 -9.98 -2.64
N PRO A 143 6.24 -11.02 -2.79
CA PRO A 143 7.69 -10.86 -2.83
C PRO A 143 8.21 -10.14 -4.07
N PHE A 144 7.41 -10.03 -5.12
CA PHE A 144 7.80 -9.42 -6.39
C PHE A 144 7.20 -8.04 -6.60
N LEU A 145 6.12 -7.68 -5.86
CA LEU A 145 5.46 -6.41 -6.02
C LEU A 145 6.33 -5.25 -5.52
N ARG A 146 6.53 -4.27 -6.43
CA ARG A 146 7.03 -2.94 -6.11
C ARG A 146 5.87 -1.96 -6.20
N LEU A 147 5.55 -1.32 -5.08
CA LEU A 147 4.43 -0.42 -4.92
C LEU A 147 4.91 1.02 -4.76
N TYR A 148 4.46 1.91 -5.65
CA TYR A 148 4.76 3.32 -5.66
C TYR A 148 3.48 4.10 -5.33
N MET A 149 3.46 4.81 -4.17
CA MET A 149 2.23 5.38 -3.59
C MET A 149 2.34 6.85 -3.17
N LYS A 150 3.48 7.51 -3.46
CA LYS A 150 3.70 8.90 -3.03
C LYS A 150 2.54 9.80 -3.40
N GLY A 151 2.19 10.73 -2.49
CA GLY A 151 1.19 11.75 -2.76
C GLY A 151 -0.26 11.27 -2.65
N ASN A 152 -0.49 10.14 -1.96
CA ASN A 152 -1.82 9.66 -1.61
C ASN A 152 -2.19 10.04 -0.16
N PRO A 153 -3.48 10.17 0.17
CA PRO A 153 -3.92 10.42 1.55
C PRO A 153 -3.40 9.39 2.57
N VAL A 154 -3.16 8.16 2.14
CA VAL A 154 -2.59 7.09 2.96
C VAL A 154 -1.20 7.44 3.50
N ASP A 155 -0.43 8.32 2.87
CA ASP A 155 0.92 8.69 3.31
C ASP A 155 0.95 9.42 4.66
N GLY A 156 -0.15 10.09 5.03
CA GLY A 156 -0.26 10.91 6.25
C GLY A 156 -1.05 10.28 7.38
N ALA A 157 -1.75 9.18 7.14
CA ALA A 157 -2.68 8.60 8.11
C ALA A 157 -1.95 7.73 9.14
N ALA A 158 -2.31 7.87 10.43
CA ALA A 158 -1.70 7.10 11.53
C ALA A 158 -1.83 5.57 11.33
N ASP A 159 -2.98 5.11 10.81
CA ASP A 159 -3.24 3.69 10.60
C ASP A 159 -2.52 3.11 9.38
N SER A 160 -2.07 3.94 8.46
CA SER A 160 -1.38 3.51 7.24
C SER A 160 0.00 2.91 7.52
N ARG A 161 0.67 3.37 8.56
CA ARG A 161 1.97 2.81 8.98
C ARG A 161 1.88 1.30 9.24
N LEU A 162 0.80 0.87 9.89
CA LEU A 162 0.57 -0.55 10.14
C LEU A 162 0.26 -1.33 8.85
N GLN A 163 -0.48 -0.72 7.92
CA GLN A 163 -0.79 -1.33 6.63
C GLN A 163 0.47 -1.48 5.77
N PHE A 164 1.32 -0.44 5.70
CA PHE A 164 2.61 -0.52 5.02
C PHE A 164 3.53 -1.57 5.68
N ALA A 165 3.64 -1.58 7.01
CA ALA A 165 4.43 -2.57 7.72
C ALA A 165 3.96 -4.01 7.45
N ARG A 166 2.66 -4.25 7.34
CA ARG A 166 2.10 -5.55 6.95
C ARG A 166 2.47 -5.93 5.51
N LEU A 167 2.34 -5.01 4.56
CA LEU A 167 2.74 -5.24 3.18
C LEU A 167 4.22 -5.64 3.08
N MET A 168 5.09 -4.90 3.78
CA MET A 168 6.53 -5.18 3.79
C MET A 168 6.85 -6.51 4.50
N LYS A 169 6.14 -6.86 5.58
CA LYS A 169 6.24 -8.18 6.24
C LYS A 169 5.89 -9.32 5.26
N PHE A 170 4.96 -9.08 4.36
CA PHE A 170 4.58 -10.07 3.33
C PHE A 170 5.53 -10.07 2.11
N GLY A 171 6.52 -9.18 2.09
CA GLY A 171 7.56 -9.11 1.05
C GLY A 171 7.36 -8.02 0.01
N VAL A 172 6.27 -7.23 0.08
CA VAL A 172 6.03 -6.12 -0.85
C VAL A 172 7.09 -5.03 -0.63
N ARG A 173 7.70 -4.56 -1.71
CA ARG A 173 8.61 -3.40 -1.68
C ARG A 173 7.80 -2.13 -1.90
N VAL A 174 7.69 -1.33 -0.84
CA VAL A 174 6.98 -0.05 -0.90
C VAL A 174 8.00 1.06 -1.14
N GLU A 175 7.88 1.69 -2.31
CA GLU A 175 8.72 2.81 -2.72
C GLU A 175 7.98 4.11 -2.39
N THR A 176 8.18 4.62 -1.18
CA THR A 176 7.75 5.96 -0.78
C THR A 176 8.99 6.81 -0.49
N PRO A 177 8.99 8.14 -0.75
CA PRO A 177 10.14 9.00 -0.42
C PRO A 177 10.34 9.20 1.08
N ARG A 178 9.33 8.92 1.86
CA ARG A 178 9.37 8.54 3.25
C ARG A 178 8.94 7.09 3.29
N GLN A 179 9.85 6.18 3.05
CA GLN A 179 9.80 5.02 3.93
C GLN A 179 9.68 5.64 5.31
N PRO A 180 8.60 5.43 6.09
CA PRO A 180 8.81 5.46 7.50
C PRO A 180 10.02 4.55 7.61
N GLU A 181 11.15 5.08 8.11
CA GLU A 181 12.21 4.19 8.51
C GLU A 181 11.44 3.09 9.23
N LEU A 182 11.35 1.92 8.61
CA LEU A 182 11.13 0.73 9.37
C LEU A 182 12.42 0.65 10.17
N VAL A 183 12.44 1.48 11.16
CA VAL A 183 13.21 1.18 12.32
C VAL A 183 12.60 -0.13 12.73
N THR A 184 13.16 -1.21 12.22
CA THR A 184 13.00 -2.54 12.77
C THR A 184 13.58 -2.39 14.14
N PHE A 185 12.74 -1.91 15.05
CA PHE A 185 13.07 -1.91 16.45
C PHE A 185 13.15 -3.37 16.82
N ASN A 186 14.36 -3.90 16.87
CA ASN A 186 14.60 -5.13 17.64
C ASN A 186 14.17 -4.90 19.08
N SER A 187 14.16 -3.65 19.53
CA SER A 187 13.51 -3.15 20.74
C SER A 187 13.25 -1.64 20.59
N THR A 188 12.06 -1.15 20.90
CA THR A 188 11.79 0.27 21.13
C THR A 188 11.88 0.53 22.62
N GLY A 189 12.81 1.40 23.01
CA GLY A 189 12.75 2.04 24.32
C GLY A 189 12.12 3.43 24.16
N TRP A 190 10.98 3.65 24.78
CA TRP A 190 10.47 4.99 25.03
C TRP A 190 10.82 5.36 26.48
N SER A 191 11.44 6.49 26.70
CA SER A 191 11.64 7.08 28.01
C SER A 191 10.97 8.44 28.03
N GLY A 192 10.05 8.64 28.92
CA GLY A 192 9.33 9.89 29.11
C GLY A 192 8.41 9.79 30.33
N GLU A 193 7.97 10.94 30.82
CA GLU A 193 7.03 11.01 31.93
C GLU A 193 5.60 10.94 31.40
N LEU A 194 4.75 10.12 32.04
CA LEU A 194 3.32 10.01 31.76
C LEU A 194 2.55 10.39 33.00
N THR A 195 1.56 11.27 32.85
CA THR A 195 0.53 11.45 33.88
C THR A 195 -0.36 10.21 33.96
N GLY A 196 -1.12 10.05 35.07
CA GLY A 196 -2.03 8.92 35.25
C GLY A 196 -3.03 8.75 34.07
N ASP A 197 -3.56 9.86 33.55
CA ASP A 197 -4.49 9.84 32.42
C ASP A 197 -3.81 9.44 31.11
N GLN A 198 -2.58 9.89 30.90
CA GLN A 198 -1.74 9.48 29.76
C GLN A 198 -1.38 8.01 29.81
N LEU A 199 -1.15 7.46 30.99
CA LEU A 199 -0.88 6.04 31.18
C LEU A 199 -2.10 5.17 30.84
N ALA A 200 -3.31 5.62 31.20
CA ALA A 200 -4.57 4.95 30.85
C ALA A 200 -4.80 4.97 29.31
N ALA A 201 -4.54 6.10 28.65
CA ALA A 201 -4.61 6.22 27.21
C ALA A 201 -3.56 5.35 26.53
N PHE A 202 -2.33 5.32 27.03
CA PHE A 202 -1.25 4.47 26.54
C PHE A 202 -1.61 2.98 26.63
N GLN A 203 -2.20 2.54 27.73
CA GLN A 203 -2.68 1.16 27.87
C GLN A 203 -3.73 0.82 26.81
N LYS A 204 -4.73 1.69 26.64
CA LYS A 204 -5.82 1.49 25.68
C LYS A 204 -5.34 1.49 24.24
N ASP A 205 -4.54 2.47 23.85
CA ASP A 205 -4.18 2.68 22.44
C ASP A 205 -2.99 1.85 22.01
N ILE A 206 -2.04 1.57 22.87
CA ILE A 206 -0.82 0.83 22.56
C ILE A 206 -1.00 -0.67 22.81
N LEU A 207 -1.47 -1.07 23.97
CA LEU A 207 -1.59 -2.50 24.29
C LEU A 207 -2.68 -3.18 23.47
N GLN A 208 -3.82 -2.51 23.17
CA GLN A 208 -4.82 -3.07 22.27
C GLN A 208 -4.28 -3.24 20.84
N ARG A 209 -3.50 -2.28 20.35
CA ARG A 209 -2.91 -2.37 19.00
C ARG A 209 -1.82 -3.43 18.89
N PHE A 210 -0.98 -3.57 19.91
CA PHE A 210 0.08 -4.60 19.92
C PHE A 210 -0.43 -5.99 20.30
N GLY A 211 -1.51 -6.11 21.07
CA GLY A 211 -2.17 -7.38 21.37
C GLY A 211 -2.73 -8.10 20.16
N LEU A 212 -2.89 -7.38 19.02
CA LEU A 212 -3.27 -7.95 17.72
C LEU A 212 -2.07 -8.53 16.94
N VAL A 213 -0.85 -8.31 17.39
CA VAL A 213 0.37 -8.86 16.76
C VAL A 213 0.73 -10.16 17.47
N LYS A 214 0.42 -11.28 16.83
CA LYS A 214 0.78 -12.61 17.35
C LYS A 214 2.30 -12.66 17.54
N ASP A 215 2.74 -13.07 18.73
CA ASP A 215 4.16 -13.16 19.13
C ASP A 215 4.88 -11.83 19.43
N ALA A 216 4.16 -10.71 19.60
CA ALA A 216 4.77 -9.47 20.07
C ALA A 216 5.17 -9.62 21.56
N LYS A 217 6.45 -9.41 21.86
CA LYS A 217 6.95 -9.30 23.25
C LYS A 217 7.11 -7.81 23.56
N LEU A 218 6.31 -7.31 24.50
CA LEU A 218 6.42 -5.95 25.01
C LEU A 218 7.29 -5.95 26.28
N LYS A 219 8.39 -5.20 26.27
CA LYS A 219 9.17 -4.93 27.48
C LYS A 219 8.85 -3.51 27.92
N LEU A 220 8.16 -3.37 29.04
CA LEU A 220 7.91 -2.08 29.69
C LEU A 220 8.95 -1.86 30.78
N GLN A 221 9.58 -0.70 30.76
CA GLN A 221 10.41 -0.23 31.85
C GLN A 221 9.72 1.02 32.40
N LEU A 222 9.19 0.93 33.62
CA LEU A 222 8.55 2.03 34.32
C LEU A 222 9.54 2.55 35.36
N SER A 223 9.79 3.87 35.32
CA SER A 223 10.52 4.56 36.37
C SER A 223 9.53 5.49 37.06
N VAL A 224 9.34 5.34 38.35
CA VAL A 224 8.49 6.21 39.16
C VAL A 224 9.41 6.94 40.11
N ALA A 225 9.44 8.26 40.02
CA ALA A 225 10.25 9.12 40.90
C ALA A 225 9.33 10.21 41.49
N PRO A 226 8.58 9.93 42.55
CA PRO A 226 7.83 10.95 43.25
C PRO A 226 8.77 11.92 43.98
N GLU A 227 8.38 13.21 44.02
CA GLU A 227 9.19 14.27 44.66
C GLU A 227 9.51 13.97 46.13
N ASP A 228 8.61 13.26 46.84
CA ASP A 228 8.74 12.92 48.27
C ASP A 228 9.37 11.53 48.55
N GLY A 229 9.90 10.89 47.49
CA GLY A 229 10.41 9.52 47.56
C GLY A 229 9.32 8.45 47.57
N ILE A 230 9.71 7.21 47.44
CA ILE A 230 8.78 6.05 47.43
C ILE A 230 8.93 5.26 48.73
N THR A 231 7.84 4.96 49.39
CA THR A 231 7.84 4.17 50.62
C THR A 231 7.94 2.68 50.31
N LYS A 232 8.43 1.91 51.28
CA LYS A 232 8.49 0.44 51.18
C LYS A 232 7.11 -0.17 50.89
N GLN A 233 6.05 0.40 51.48
CA GLN A 233 4.69 -0.08 51.26
C GLN A 233 4.25 0.10 49.81
N GLU A 234 4.51 1.25 49.19
CA GLU A 234 4.18 1.53 47.78
C GLU A 234 4.95 0.63 46.81
N VAL A 235 6.21 0.30 47.16
CA VAL A 235 7.00 -0.68 46.36
C VAL A 235 6.38 -2.07 46.45
N ASP A 236 5.93 -2.50 47.64
CA ASP A 236 5.31 -3.81 47.81
C ASP A 236 3.94 -3.90 47.14
N GLU A 237 3.15 -2.81 47.11
CA GLU A 237 1.90 -2.70 46.40
C GLU A 237 2.14 -2.75 44.85
N LEU A 238 3.16 -2.06 44.35
CA LEU A 238 3.56 -2.11 42.93
C LEU A 238 3.97 -3.53 42.54
N LYS A 239 4.78 -4.23 43.35
CA LYS A 239 5.15 -5.61 43.07
C LYS A 239 3.94 -6.54 43.04
N ALA A 240 3.00 -6.36 43.98
CA ALA A 240 1.77 -7.13 44.01
C ALA A 240 0.90 -6.90 42.79
N ALA A 241 0.82 -5.65 42.30
CA ALA A 241 0.10 -5.31 41.09
C ALA A 241 0.75 -5.92 39.82
N LEU A 242 2.08 -5.83 39.69
CA LEU A 242 2.82 -6.44 38.56
C LEU A 242 2.62 -7.97 38.54
N LYS A 243 2.64 -8.61 39.67
CA LYS A 243 2.41 -10.06 39.80
C LYS A 243 1.00 -10.46 39.41
N LYS A 244 -0.03 -9.64 39.74
CA LYS A 244 -1.42 -9.87 39.30
C LYS A 244 -1.57 -9.79 37.79
N LEU A 245 -0.73 -8.99 37.12
CA LEU A 245 -0.70 -8.84 35.68
C LEU A 245 0.18 -9.90 34.97
N GLY A 246 0.76 -10.84 35.70
CA GLY A 246 1.68 -11.85 35.17
C GLY A 246 3.02 -11.26 34.67
N LEU A 247 3.38 -10.07 35.17
CA LEU A 247 4.63 -9.39 34.85
C LEU A 247 5.72 -9.67 35.88
N SER A 248 6.99 -9.42 35.50
CA SER A 248 8.11 -9.57 36.43
C SER A 248 7.99 -8.56 37.59
N ASP A 249 8.15 -9.04 38.82
CA ASP A 249 8.14 -8.24 40.04
C ASP A 249 9.52 -7.68 40.42
N LYS A 250 10.51 -7.79 39.53
CA LYS A 250 11.83 -7.19 39.73
C LYS A 250 11.72 -5.67 39.56
N VAL A 251 11.79 -4.99 40.71
CA VAL A 251 11.81 -3.53 40.78
C VAL A 251 13.22 -3.11 41.19
N ASP A 252 13.95 -2.42 40.31
CA ASP A 252 15.25 -1.83 40.62
C ASP A 252 15.02 -0.48 41.32
N LEU A 253 15.46 -0.37 42.54
CA LEU A 253 15.46 0.88 43.30
C LEU A 253 16.84 1.53 43.12
N SER A 254 16.90 2.63 42.39
CA SER A 254 18.07 3.52 42.41
C SER A 254 17.86 4.56 43.51
N LEU A 255 18.77 4.61 44.47
CA LEU A 255 18.89 5.66 45.48
C LEU A 255 19.46 6.93 44.82
#